data_a6d19e36290d448ad08c4442c92c2072
#
_entry.id   a6d19e36290d448ad08c4442c92c2072
#
_cell.length_a   1.000
_cell.length_b   1.000
_cell.length_c   1.000
_cell.angle_alpha   90.00
_cell.angle_beta   90.00
_cell.angle_gamma   90.00
#
_symmetry.space_group_name_H-M   'P 1'
#
loop_
_entity.id
_entity.type
_entity.pdbx_description
1 polymer ?
#
loop_
_entity_poly.entity_id
_entity_poly.type
_entity_poly.pdbx_seq_one_letter_code
_entity_poly.pdbx_strand_id
1 'polypeptide(L)'
;ELNRVAYEALGGQNGTVGIYNYKTGEILCMVSTPTFDPADPPNIAADDPAWDGVYVNRLLSANSIPGSIFKVVTLNAAIENIPDLFQRKWNCTGSVEIGGDTVTCPYAHGEQDIESALANSCNGVFGQLAVELGSATMKKYTDAAGLTESLRVDGIQTASGHFDFDVSENQLAWAGVGQGQDTMCPISMLQYMGAIANGGKAAVPRLIEKSTTDYG
;
A
#
# COMPACT_ATOMS: atom_id res chain seq x y z
N GLU A 1 24.83 4.42 1.26
CA GLU A 1 24.81 3.44 2.38
C GLU A 1 23.42 2.79 2.50
N LEU A 2 22.34 3.56 2.61
CA LEU A 2 20.97 3.01 2.75
C LEU A 2 20.59 2.08 1.60
N ASN A 3 20.85 2.46 0.36
CA ASN A 3 20.56 1.61 -0.80
C ASN A 3 21.31 0.28 -0.77
N ARG A 4 22.59 0.29 -0.33
CA ARG A 4 23.39 -0.94 -0.19
C ARG A 4 22.79 -1.88 0.86
N VAL A 5 22.48 -1.35 2.04
CA VAL A 5 21.86 -2.13 3.13
C VAL A 5 20.50 -2.69 2.70
N ALA A 6 19.68 -1.87 2.02
CA ALA A 6 18.37 -2.30 1.51
C ALA A 6 18.50 -3.41 0.45
N TYR A 7 19.46 -3.29 -0.46
CA TYR A 7 19.73 -4.30 -1.47
C TYR A 7 20.18 -5.64 -0.83
N GLU A 8 21.12 -5.57 0.11
CA GLU A 8 21.60 -6.75 0.85
C GLU A 8 20.46 -7.41 1.64
N ALA A 9 19.57 -6.61 2.24
CA ALA A 9 18.42 -7.11 3.01
C ALA A 9 17.38 -7.82 2.15
N LEU A 10 17.24 -7.46 0.86
CA LEU A 10 16.37 -8.18 -0.07
C LEU A 10 16.85 -9.61 -0.35
N GLY A 11 18.16 -9.91 -0.14
CA GLY A 11 18.68 -11.26 -0.12
C GLY A 11 18.40 -12.08 -1.39
N GLY A 12 18.32 -11.44 -2.55
CA GLY A 12 18.00 -12.07 -3.83
C GLY A 12 16.49 -12.26 -4.08
N GLN A 13 15.63 -11.80 -3.20
CA GLN A 13 14.19 -11.77 -3.44
C GLN A 13 13.83 -10.65 -4.42
N ASN A 14 12.84 -10.87 -5.27
CA ASN A 14 12.27 -9.82 -6.11
C ASN A 14 11.40 -8.89 -5.26
N GLY A 15 11.68 -7.58 -5.32
CA GLY A 15 10.95 -6.63 -4.51
C GLY A 15 11.45 -5.19 -4.62
N THR A 16 10.99 -4.37 -3.70
CA THR A 16 11.45 -2.97 -3.59
C THR A 16 11.56 -2.54 -2.14
N VAL A 17 12.54 -1.67 -1.86
CA VAL A 17 12.64 -0.93 -0.60
C VAL A 17 12.64 0.55 -0.91
N GLY A 18 11.66 1.27 -0.35
CA GLY A 18 11.57 2.71 -0.40
C GLY A 18 11.65 3.31 1.00
N ILE A 19 12.47 4.35 1.19
CA ILE A 19 12.50 5.17 2.41
C ILE A 19 12.34 6.61 1.99
N TYR A 20 11.40 7.29 2.60
CA TYR A 20 11.07 8.65 2.26
C TYR A 20 10.91 9.50 3.54
N ASN A 21 11.39 10.73 3.47
CA ASN A 21 11.19 11.71 4.55
C ASN A 21 9.78 12.32 4.41
N TYR A 22 8.87 11.90 5.27
CA TYR A 22 7.47 12.32 5.23
C TYR A 22 7.23 13.81 5.49
N LYS A 23 8.23 14.55 5.97
CA LYS A 23 8.15 16.01 6.18
C LYS A 23 8.63 16.78 4.97
N THR A 24 9.69 16.33 4.32
CA THR A 24 10.37 17.06 3.23
C THR A 24 10.09 16.52 1.84
N GLY A 25 9.59 15.28 1.74
CA GLY A 25 9.35 14.58 0.48
C GLY A 25 10.59 13.88 -0.10
N GLU A 26 11.77 14.01 0.52
CA GLU A 26 13.00 13.41 0.02
C GLU A 26 12.94 11.89 0.03
N ILE A 27 13.20 11.24 -1.11
CA ILE A 27 13.40 9.81 -1.21
C ILE A 27 14.85 9.52 -0.81
N LEU A 28 15.01 8.92 0.35
CA LEU A 28 16.31 8.61 0.97
C LEU A 28 16.85 7.24 0.54
N CYS A 29 15.98 6.34 0.13
CA CYS A 29 16.31 5.03 -0.39
C CYS A 29 15.30 4.61 -1.45
N MET A 30 15.79 4.08 -2.57
CA MET A 30 14.97 3.50 -3.63
C MET A 30 15.75 2.35 -4.26
N VAL A 31 15.35 1.13 -3.96
CA VAL A 31 15.96 -0.10 -4.45
C VAL A 31 14.87 -0.99 -5.04
N SER A 32 15.14 -1.55 -6.21
CA SER A 32 14.30 -2.58 -6.84
C SER A 32 15.18 -3.76 -7.24
N THR A 33 14.65 -4.97 -7.13
CA THR A 33 15.30 -6.21 -7.55
C THR A 33 14.36 -7.03 -8.45
N PRO A 34 14.88 -7.78 -9.47
CA PRO A 34 16.29 -7.86 -9.84
C PRO A 34 16.83 -6.52 -10.35
N THR A 35 18.13 -6.34 -10.30
CA THR A 35 18.85 -5.15 -10.76
C THR A 35 20.21 -5.54 -11.32
N PHE A 36 20.88 -4.61 -11.97
CA PHE A 36 22.23 -4.79 -12.53
C PHE A 36 23.06 -3.52 -12.33
N ASP A 37 24.36 -3.64 -12.46
CA ASP A 37 25.26 -2.49 -12.50
C ASP A 37 25.17 -1.79 -13.87
N PRO A 38 24.71 -0.54 -13.95
CA PRO A 38 24.61 0.19 -15.21
C PRO A 38 25.98 0.43 -15.89
N ALA A 39 27.07 0.39 -15.11
CA ALA A 39 28.44 0.54 -15.64
C ALA A 39 28.97 -0.75 -16.26
N ASP A 40 28.41 -1.92 -15.90
CA ASP A 40 28.75 -3.23 -16.46
C ASP A 40 27.46 -4.05 -16.67
N PRO A 41 26.60 -3.66 -17.62
CA PRO A 41 25.33 -4.31 -17.84
C PRO A 41 25.52 -5.74 -18.38
N PRO A 42 24.89 -6.75 -17.72
CA PRO A 42 24.98 -8.12 -18.21
C PRO A 42 24.21 -8.30 -19.52
N ASN A 43 24.54 -9.37 -20.26
CA ASN A 43 23.75 -9.77 -21.41
C ASN A 43 22.48 -10.48 -20.91
N ILE A 44 21.38 -9.73 -20.86
CA ILE A 44 20.09 -10.21 -20.35
C ILE A 44 19.29 -10.83 -21.49
N ALA A 45 19.08 -12.14 -21.44
CA ALA A 45 18.18 -12.81 -22.39
C ALA A 45 16.72 -12.44 -22.07
N ALA A 46 15.93 -12.19 -23.11
CA ALA A 46 14.56 -11.67 -22.96
C ALA A 46 13.58 -12.64 -22.25
N ASP A 47 13.92 -13.92 -22.25
CA ASP A 47 13.11 -15.01 -21.69
C ASP A 47 13.72 -15.62 -20.42
N ASP A 48 14.77 -15.01 -19.87
CA ASP A 48 15.39 -15.47 -18.62
C ASP A 48 14.58 -14.98 -17.40
N PRO A 49 13.88 -15.88 -16.68
CA PRO A 49 13.04 -15.50 -15.55
C PRO A 49 13.81 -14.88 -14.38
N ALA A 50 15.14 -15.08 -14.31
CA ALA A 50 15.97 -14.46 -13.27
C ALA A 50 16.03 -12.92 -13.42
N TRP A 51 15.73 -12.41 -14.61
CA TRP A 51 15.76 -10.98 -14.93
C TRP A 51 14.36 -10.38 -15.14
N ASP A 52 13.31 -11.11 -14.77
CA ASP A 52 11.93 -10.61 -14.93
C ASP A 52 11.71 -9.31 -14.15
N GLY A 53 11.33 -8.26 -14.87
CA GLY A 53 11.12 -6.93 -14.32
C GLY A 53 12.40 -6.16 -13.96
N VAL A 54 13.58 -6.56 -14.43
CA VAL A 54 14.88 -5.90 -14.14
C VAL A 54 14.91 -4.41 -14.51
N TYR A 55 14.15 -4.00 -15.53
CA TYR A 55 14.04 -2.59 -15.96
C TYR A 55 12.88 -1.84 -15.25
N VAL A 56 12.15 -2.49 -14.37
CA VAL A 56 11.01 -1.88 -13.68
C VAL A 56 11.46 -1.29 -12.36
N ASN A 57 11.26 0.02 -12.20
CA ASN A 57 11.35 0.64 -10.89
C ASN A 57 10.09 0.26 -10.09
N ARG A 58 10.20 -0.75 -9.23
CA ARG A 58 9.05 -1.30 -8.51
C ARG A 58 8.44 -0.35 -7.47
N LEU A 59 9.21 0.66 -7.03
CA LEU A 59 8.68 1.68 -6.12
C LEU A 59 7.76 2.66 -6.84
N LEU A 60 8.11 3.04 -8.07
CA LEU A 60 7.44 4.11 -8.82
C LEU A 60 6.54 3.60 -9.95
N SER A 61 6.89 2.48 -10.58
CA SER A 61 6.32 2.07 -11.88
C SER A 61 5.66 0.70 -11.87
N ALA A 62 5.51 0.07 -10.69
CA ALA A 62 4.81 -1.20 -10.55
C ALA A 62 3.62 -1.05 -9.59
N ASN A 63 2.63 -1.91 -9.80
CA ASN A 63 1.53 -2.07 -8.86
C ASN A 63 1.66 -3.40 -8.12
N SER A 64 1.23 -3.42 -6.87
CA SER A 64 1.15 -4.60 -6.02
C SER A 64 -0.16 -4.62 -5.24
N ILE A 65 -0.59 -5.81 -4.85
CA ILE A 65 -1.72 -5.97 -3.93
C ILE A 65 -1.32 -5.33 -2.60
N PRO A 66 -2.14 -4.40 -2.06
CA PRO A 66 -1.79 -3.68 -0.83
C PRO A 66 -1.67 -4.59 0.39
N GLY A 67 -2.50 -5.62 0.48
CA GLY A 67 -2.59 -6.45 1.67
C GLY A 67 -3.05 -5.65 2.89
N SER A 68 -2.74 -6.16 4.06
CA SER A 68 -3.24 -5.62 5.35
C SER A 68 -2.86 -4.17 5.66
N ILE A 69 -1.93 -3.57 4.94
CA ILE A 69 -1.64 -2.14 5.11
C ILE A 69 -2.82 -1.26 4.62
N PHE A 70 -3.68 -1.78 3.72
CA PHE A 70 -4.89 -1.09 3.28
C PHE A 70 -5.93 -0.91 4.39
N LYS A 71 -5.91 -1.75 5.43
CA LYS A 71 -6.80 -1.62 6.59
C LYS A 71 -6.72 -0.25 7.26
N VAL A 72 -5.62 0.48 7.11
CA VAL A 72 -5.49 1.86 7.59
C VAL A 72 -6.43 2.80 6.83
N VAL A 73 -6.65 2.58 5.53
CA VAL A 73 -7.64 3.33 4.74
C VAL A 73 -9.06 3.01 5.20
N THR A 74 -9.37 1.73 5.37
CA THR A 74 -10.67 1.26 5.88
C THR A 74 -10.94 1.80 7.30
N LEU A 75 -9.92 1.79 8.17
CA LEU A 75 -10.02 2.36 9.50
C LEU A 75 -10.30 3.86 9.47
N ASN A 76 -9.59 4.61 8.63
CA ASN A 76 -9.82 6.04 8.48
C ASN A 76 -11.25 6.35 8.04
N ALA A 77 -11.76 5.59 7.07
CA ALA A 77 -13.17 5.67 6.67
C ALA A 77 -14.13 5.34 7.83
N ALA A 78 -13.84 4.29 8.60
CA ALA A 78 -14.68 3.86 9.72
C ALA A 78 -14.71 4.90 10.84
N ILE A 79 -13.59 5.52 11.20
CA ILE A 79 -13.50 6.56 12.25
C ILE A 79 -14.43 7.73 11.93
N GLU A 80 -14.52 8.14 10.68
CA GLU A 80 -15.32 9.30 10.28
C GLU A 80 -16.79 8.97 10.02
N ASN A 81 -17.15 7.71 9.74
CA ASN A 81 -18.50 7.35 9.32
C ASN A 81 -19.25 6.41 10.26
N ILE A 82 -18.59 5.82 11.27
CA ILE A 82 -19.21 4.91 12.23
C ILE A 82 -19.11 5.51 13.65
N PRO A 83 -20.17 6.18 14.16
CA PRO A 83 -20.09 6.96 15.39
C PRO A 83 -19.78 6.16 16.66
N ASP A 84 -20.17 4.89 16.69
CA ASP A 84 -19.97 3.98 17.83
C ASP A 84 -18.76 3.04 17.67
N LEU A 85 -17.90 3.28 16.68
CA LEU A 85 -16.77 2.41 16.32
C LEU A 85 -15.92 2.00 17.55
N PHE A 86 -15.57 2.97 18.38
CA PHE A 86 -14.70 2.76 19.56
C PHE A 86 -15.42 2.08 20.75
N GLN A 87 -16.73 1.97 20.72
CA GLN A 87 -17.53 1.25 21.72
C GLN A 87 -17.79 -0.20 21.33
N ARG A 88 -17.58 -0.55 20.06
CA ARG A 88 -17.86 -1.89 19.52
C ARG A 88 -16.86 -2.92 20.01
N LYS A 89 -17.35 -4.14 20.16
CA LYS A 89 -16.55 -5.34 20.40
C LYS A 89 -16.89 -6.40 19.34
N TRP A 90 -15.90 -7.12 18.92
CA TRP A 90 -16.01 -8.24 17.99
C TRP A 90 -15.41 -9.49 18.63
N ASN A 91 -16.00 -10.64 18.36
CA ASN A 91 -15.41 -11.94 18.72
C ASN A 91 -14.96 -12.65 17.44
N CYS A 92 -13.66 -12.69 17.22
CA CYS A 92 -13.08 -13.36 16.06
C CYS A 92 -12.78 -14.82 16.37
N THR A 93 -13.51 -15.72 15.76
CA THR A 93 -13.34 -17.18 15.88
C THR A 93 -12.41 -17.78 14.82
N GLY A 94 -11.75 -16.92 14.01
CA GLY A 94 -10.86 -17.33 12.90
C GLY A 94 -11.52 -17.21 11.54
N SER A 95 -12.86 -17.04 11.49
CA SER A 95 -13.60 -16.81 10.24
C SER A 95 -14.93 -16.12 10.53
N VAL A 96 -15.49 -15.47 9.52
CA VAL A 96 -16.83 -14.88 9.53
C VAL A 96 -17.46 -15.00 8.16
N GLU A 97 -18.76 -15.27 8.08
CA GLU A 97 -19.50 -15.26 6.82
C GLU A 97 -19.93 -13.83 6.46
N ILE A 98 -19.63 -13.40 5.26
CA ILE A 98 -19.99 -12.10 4.71
C ILE A 98 -20.44 -12.29 3.25
N GLY A 99 -21.65 -11.85 2.93
CA GLY A 99 -22.17 -11.94 1.57
C GLY A 99 -22.30 -13.37 1.03
N GLY A 100 -22.51 -14.34 1.91
CA GLY A 100 -22.69 -15.76 1.55
C GLY A 100 -21.40 -16.54 1.32
N ASP A 101 -20.24 -15.96 1.65
CA ASP A 101 -18.94 -16.63 1.59
C ASP A 101 -18.09 -16.25 2.81
N THR A 102 -16.97 -16.95 3.02
CA THR A 102 -16.19 -16.87 4.26
C THR A 102 -14.99 -15.94 4.12
N VAL A 103 -14.88 -14.98 5.04
CA VAL A 103 -13.65 -14.21 5.27
C VAL A 103 -12.86 -14.84 6.41
N THR A 104 -11.62 -15.25 6.15
CA THR A 104 -10.78 -15.98 7.09
C THR A 104 -9.66 -15.12 7.69
N CYS A 105 -9.32 -15.41 8.93
CA CYS A 105 -8.10 -14.95 9.61
C CYS A 105 -7.10 -16.11 9.74
N PRO A 106 -5.81 -15.84 9.91
CA PRO A 106 -4.81 -16.89 10.12
C PRO A 106 -5.07 -17.73 11.37
N TYR A 107 -5.72 -17.13 12.39
CA TYR A 107 -6.13 -17.78 13.64
C TYR A 107 -7.28 -16.98 14.30
N ALA A 108 -7.90 -17.57 15.32
CA ALA A 108 -8.92 -16.90 16.12
C ALA A 108 -8.27 -15.84 17.04
N HIS A 109 -8.73 -14.58 16.95
CA HIS A 109 -8.21 -13.49 17.77
C HIS A 109 -8.98 -13.30 19.09
N GLY A 110 -10.17 -13.94 19.23
CA GLY A 110 -11.05 -13.78 20.38
C GLY A 110 -11.75 -12.42 20.42
N GLU A 111 -12.12 -11.99 21.63
CA GLU A 111 -12.77 -10.70 21.83
C GLU A 111 -11.78 -9.54 21.64
N GLN A 112 -12.16 -8.55 20.85
CA GLN A 112 -11.32 -7.41 20.50
C GLN A 112 -12.16 -6.17 20.18
N ASP A 113 -11.60 -5.01 20.45
CA ASP A 113 -12.05 -3.70 19.94
C ASP A 113 -11.34 -3.36 18.62
N ILE A 114 -11.60 -2.16 18.12
CA ILE A 114 -11.02 -1.73 16.85
C ILE A 114 -9.49 -1.58 16.90
N GLU A 115 -8.95 -1.15 18.03
CA GLU A 115 -7.49 -1.00 18.21
C GLU A 115 -6.80 -2.37 18.20
N SER A 116 -7.34 -3.33 18.97
CA SER A 116 -6.87 -4.72 18.99
C SER A 116 -7.07 -5.39 17.63
N ALA A 117 -8.18 -5.11 16.93
CA ALA A 117 -8.45 -5.65 15.60
C ALA A 117 -7.43 -5.17 14.56
N LEU A 118 -6.99 -3.89 14.63
CA LEU A 118 -5.93 -3.38 13.79
C LEU A 118 -4.59 -4.02 14.14
N ALA A 119 -4.24 -4.08 15.43
CA ALA A 119 -2.99 -4.67 15.91
C ALA A 119 -2.85 -6.15 15.53
N ASN A 120 -3.95 -6.90 15.61
CA ASN A 120 -4.04 -8.30 15.21
C ASN A 120 -4.23 -8.49 13.69
N SER A 121 -4.39 -7.41 12.94
CA SER A 121 -4.69 -7.45 11.51
C SER A 121 -5.91 -8.33 11.17
N CYS A 122 -7.00 -8.21 11.94
CA CYS A 122 -8.17 -9.07 11.86
C CYS A 122 -8.95 -8.85 10.56
N ASN A 123 -8.93 -9.83 9.65
CA ASN A 123 -9.66 -9.74 8.38
C ASN A 123 -11.18 -9.67 8.59
N GLY A 124 -11.70 -10.45 9.55
CA GLY A 124 -13.13 -10.50 9.81
C GLY A 124 -13.70 -9.15 10.25
N VAL A 125 -13.01 -8.41 11.11
CA VAL A 125 -13.46 -7.08 11.56
C VAL A 125 -13.38 -6.09 10.38
N PHE A 126 -12.25 -6.01 9.69
CA PHE A 126 -12.08 -5.04 8.60
C PHE A 126 -12.96 -5.36 7.38
N GLY A 127 -13.25 -6.63 7.11
CA GLY A 127 -14.22 -7.02 6.09
C GLY A 127 -15.65 -6.57 6.42
N GLN A 128 -16.09 -6.76 7.68
CA GLN A 128 -17.39 -6.26 8.15
C GLN A 128 -17.48 -4.73 8.06
N LEU A 129 -16.43 -4.02 8.48
CA LEU A 129 -16.39 -2.55 8.38
C LEU A 129 -16.48 -2.07 6.93
N ALA A 130 -15.78 -2.71 5.99
CA ALA A 130 -15.83 -2.33 4.58
C ALA A 130 -17.25 -2.49 3.98
N VAL A 131 -17.94 -3.58 4.31
CA VAL A 131 -19.32 -3.80 3.87
C VAL A 131 -20.27 -2.79 4.51
N GLU A 132 -20.14 -2.49 5.80
CA GLU A 132 -20.95 -1.48 6.49
C GLU A 132 -20.74 -0.08 5.90
N LEU A 133 -19.50 0.28 5.57
CA LEU A 133 -19.16 1.55 4.92
C LEU A 133 -19.72 1.65 3.49
N GLY A 134 -19.76 0.54 2.80
CA GLY A 134 -20.23 0.42 1.43
C GLY A 134 -19.25 0.95 0.38
N SER A 135 -19.50 0.55 -0.87
CA SER A 135 -18.63 0.83 -2.03
C SER A 135 -18.30 2.31 -2.22
N ALA A 136 -19.30 3.18 -2.11
CA ALA A 136 -19.13 4.63 -2.34
C ALA A 136 -18.19 5.26 -1.29
N THR A 137 -18.31 4.87 -0.02
CA THR A 137 -17.44 5.37 1.05
C THR A 137 -16.04 4.82 0.88
N MET A 138 -15.88 3.52 0.62
CA MET A 138 -14.58 2.90 0.40
C MET A 138 -13.84 3.56 -0.77
N LYS A 139 -14.55 3.78 -1.90
CA LYS A 139 -13.99 4.51 -3.05
C LYS A 139 -13.53 5.92 -2.67
N LYS A 140 -14.39 6.70 -2.00
CA LYS A 140 -14.07 8.08 -1.57
C LYS A 140 -12.79 8.15 -0.76
N TYR A 141 -12.61 7.26 0.22
CA TYR A 141 -11.44 7.28 1.09
C TYR A 141 -10.18 6.74 0.40
N THR A 142 -10.31 5.81 -0.52
CA THR A 142 -9.20 5.31 -1.35
C THR A 142 -8.70 6.39 -2.31
N ASP A 143 -9.60 7.13 -2.95
CA ASP A 143 -9.27 8.27 -3.81
C ASP A 143 -8.61 9.39 -2.98
N ALA A 144 -9.19 9.73 -1.83
CA ALA A 144 -8.62 10.74 -0.92
C ALA A 144 -7.25 10.37 -0.35
N ALA A 145 -6.96 9.07 -0.22
CA ALA A 145 -5.64 8.56 0.15
C ALA A 145 -4.61 8.68 -0.99
N GLY A 146 -5.03 9.09 -2.21
CA GLY A 146 -4.16 9.23 -3.38
C GLY A 146 -3.72 7.89 -3.99
N LEU A 147 -4.44 6.80 -3.70
CA LEU A 147 -4.02 5.46 -4.14
C LEU A 147 -4.44 5.13 -5.58
N THR A 148 -5.45 5.83 -6.10
CA THR A 148 -5.99 5.63 -7.46
C THR A 148 -5.34 6.54 -8.50
N GLU A 149 -4.57 7.53 -8.08
CA GLU A 149 -3.95 8.50 -8.96
C GLU A 149 -2.44 8.24 -9.13
N SER A 150 -1.90 8.65 -10.27
CA SER A 150 -0.46 8.68 -10.46
C SER A 150 0.14 9.95 -9.88
N LEU A 151 1.29 9.82 -9.23
CA LEU A 151 2.10 10.93 -8.77
C LEU A 151 3.10 11.35 -9.85
N ARG A 152 3.68 12.53 -9.69
CA ARG A 152 4.83 12.97 -10.49
C ARG A 152 6.01 13.24 -9.55
N VAL A 153 7.05 12.41 -9.68
CA VAL A 153 8.28 12.49 -8.90
C VAL A 153 9.39 13.02 -9.82
N ASP A 154 9.73 14.30 -9.70
CA ASP A 154 10.75 14.99 -10.53
C ASP A 154 10.62 14.71 -12.04
N GLY A 155 9.40 14.77 -12.55
CA GLY A 155 9.09 14.53 -13.96
C GLY A 155 8.77 13.07 -14.31
N ILE A 156 9.07 12.11 -13.44
CA ILE A 156 8.70 10.70 -13.62
C ILE A 156 7.25 10.53 -13.18
N GLN A 157 6.40 10.06 -14.08
CA GLN A 157 5.02 9.70 -13.75
C GLN A 157 5.01 8.29 -13.16
N THR A 158 4.38 8.14 -11.97
CA THR A 158 4.27 6.83 -11.31
C THR A 158 3.13 6.02 -11.91
N ALA A 159 3.09 4.73 -11.57
CA ALA A 159 1.88 3.94 -11.79
C ALA A 159 0.72 4.50 -10.94
N SER A 160 -0.50 4.28 -11.38
CA SER A 160 -1.74 4.53 -10.62
C SER A 160 -2.28 3.21 -10.09
N GLY A 161 -2.89 3.23 -8.90
CA GLY A 161 -3.58 2.06 -8.38
C GLY A 161 -4.90 1.80 -9.10
N HIS A 162 -5.37 0.58 -8.95
CA HIS A 162 -6.68 0.14 -9.44
C HIS A 162 -7.45 -0.48 -8.28
N PHE A 163 -8.65 0.04 -8.01
CA PHE A 163 -9.54 -0.44 -6.96
C PHE A 163 -10.96 -0.52 -7.51
N ASP A 164 -11.61 -1.66 -7.31
CA ASP A 164 -13.01 -1.88 -7.68
C ASP A 164 -13.81 -2.27 -6.44
N PHE A 165 -14.68 -1.37 -6.02
CA PHE A 165 -15.58 -1.58 -4.89
C PHE A 165 -17.03 -1.84 -5.32
N ASP A 166 -17.36 -1.78 -6.62
CA ASP A 166 -18.69 -2.11 -7.14
C ASP A 166 -18.80 -3.62 -7.45
N VAL A 167 -18.68 -4.39 -6.38
CA VAL A 167 -18.55 -5.85 -6.39
C VAL A 167 -19.50 -6.48 -5.36
N SER A 168 -19.52 -7.80 -5.24
CA SER A 168 -20.30 -8.48 -4.20
C SER A 168 -19.82 -8.12 -2.78
N GLU A 169 -20.70 -8.30 -1.79
CA GLU A 169 -20.35 -8.00 -0.37
C GLU A 169 -19.10 -8.73 0.10
N ASN A 170 -18.92 -10.01 -0.29
CA ASN A 170 -17.72 -10.75 0.07
C ASN A 170 -16.46 -10.17 -0.59
N GLN A 171 -16.54 -9.81 -1.87
CA GLN A 171 -15.44 -9.16 -2.58
C GLN A 171 -15.14 -7.78 -1.98
N LEU A 172 -16.16 -7.01 -1.61
CA LEU A 172 -16.00 -5.72 -0.92
C LEU A 172 -15.32 -5.91 0.45
N ALA A 173 -15.68 -6.97 1.19
CA ALA A 173 -15.03 -7.31 2.44
C ALA A 173 -13.53 -7.58 2.24
N TRP A 174 -13.16 -8.36 1.23
CA TRP A 174 -11.76 -8.63 0.90
C TRP A 174 -11.03 -7.39 0.37
N ALA A 175 -11.68 -6.53 -0.42
CA ALA A 175 -11.13 -5.26 -0.85
C ALA A 175 -10.80 -4.36 0.35
N GLY A 176 -11.69 -4.28 1.36
CA GLY A 176 -11.44 -3.53 2.60
C GLY A 176 -10.30 -4.08 3.46
N VAL A 177 -9.93 -5.34 3.26
CA VAL A 177 -8.73 -5.97 3.85
C VAL A 177 -7.47 -5.68 3.03
N GLY A 178 -7.63 -5.22 1.78
CA GLY A 178 -6.55 -4.99 0.84
C GLY A 178 -6.16 -6.23 0.03
N GLN A 179 -7.12 -7.14 -0.17
CA GLN A 179 -6.95 -8.37 -0.95
C GLN A 179 -7.89 -8.36 -2.16
N GLY A 180 -7.74 -9.33 -3.05
CA GLY A 180 -8.53 -9.45 -4.26
C GLY A 180 -7.78 -8.95 -5.49
N GLN A 181 -8.47 -8.21 -6.36
CA GLN A 181 -7.92 -7.67 -7.61
C GLN A 181 -7.32 -6.26 -7.46
N ASP A 182 -7.47 -5.66 -6.28
CA ASP A 182 -7.04 -4.29 -6.01
C ASP A 182 -5.52 -4.18 -5.98
N THR A 183 -5.01 -3.13 -6.60
CA THR A 183 -3.57 -2.87 -6.70
C THR A 183 -3.25 -1.40 -6.44
N MET A 184 -2.06 -1.15 -5.92
CA MET A 184 -1.56 0.20 -5.67
C MET A 184 -0.10 0.33 -6.07
N CYS A 185 0.30 1.56 -6.39
CA CYS A 185 1.71 1.91 -6.52
C CYS A 185 2.33 2.06 -5.12
N PRO A 186 3.46 1.40 -4.80
CA PRO A 186 4.06 1.45 -3.46
C PRO A 186 4.39 2.86 -2.97
N ILE A 187 4.82 3.77 -3.84
CA ILE A 187 5.13 5.16 -3.44
C ILE A 187 3.88 5.92 -2.98
N SER A 188 2.70 5.64 -3.56
CA SER A 188 1.45 6.27 -3.16
C SER A 188 1.05 5.86 -1.74
N MET A 189 1.18 4.58 -1.39
CA MET A 189 0.95 4.11 -0.02
C MET A 189 1.98 4.67 0.95
N LEU A 190 3.24 4.77 0.55
CA LEU A 190 4.30 5.36 1.36
C LEU A 190 4.00 6.84 1.66
N GLN A 191 3.52 7.60 0.67
CA GLN A 191 3.08 8.99 0.83
C GLN A 191 1.86 9.09 1.76
N TYR A 192 0.86 8.23 1.60
CA TYR A 192 -0.32 8.19 2.47
C TYR A 192 0.04 7.93 3.94
N MET A 193 0.87 6.93 4.21
CA MET A 193 1.36 6.64 5.57
C MET A 193 2.20 7.81 6.13
N GLY A 194 2.99 8.45 5.27
CA GLY A 194 3.72 9.67 5.60
C GLY A 194 2.80 10.84 5.95
N ALA A 195 1.68 10.99 5.24
CA ALA A 195 0.67 12.01 5.54
C ALA A 195 0.04 11.80 6.92
N ILE A 196 -0.30 10.58 7.29
CA ILE A 196 -0.79 10.23 8.63
C ILE A 196 0.23 10.64 9.69
N ALA A 197 1.50 10.27 9.53
CA ALA A 197 2.59 10.63 10.45
C ALA A 197 2.85 12.14 10.52
N ASN A 198 2.43 12.89 9.51
CA ASN A 198 2.64 14.34 9.36
C ASN A 198 1.36 15.17 9.65
N GLY A 199 0.43 14.61 10.40
CA GLY A 199 -0.82 15.30 10.79
C GLY A 199 -1.73 15.62 9.61
N GLY A 200 -1.82 14.71 8.63
CA GLY A 200 -2.67 14.81 7.45
C GLY A 200 -2.04 15.56 6.27
N LYS A 201 -0.75 15.90 6.34
CA LYS A 201 -0.06 16.65 5.27
C LYS A 201 0.83 15.73 4.46
N ALA A 202 0.44 15.43 3.22
CA ALA A 202 1.24 14.67 2.28
C ALA A 202 2.39 15.55 1.71
N ALA A 203 3.63 15.16 1.96
CA ALA A 203 4.77 15.75 1.27
C ALA A 203 4.93 15.10 -0.11
N VAL A 204 5.19 15.90 -1.14
CA VAL A 204 5.40 15.39 -2.50
C VAL A 204 6.75 14.67 -2.58
N PRO A 205 6.80 13.40 -2.99
CA PRO A 205 8.06 12.67 -3.13
C PRO A 205 8.98 13.33 -4.17
N ARG A 206 10.26 13.45 -3.85
CA ARG A 206 11.29 14.01 -4.72
C ARG A 206 12.61 13.26 -4.62
N LEU A 207 13.33 13.17 -5.72
CA LEU A 207 14.67 12.59 -5.85
C LEU A 207 15.75 13.65 -5.96
N ILE A 208 15.39 14.80 -6.57
CA ILE A 208 16.32 15.89 -6.87
C ILE A 208 16.16 16.96 -5.79
N GLU A 209 17.23 17.24 -5.07
CA GLU A 209 17.26 18.31 -4.08
C GLU A 209 17.39 19.68 -4.77
N LYS A 210 18.26 19.76 -5.77
CA LYS A 210 18.63 21.00 -6.44
C LYS A 210 19.12 20.72 -7.85
N SER A 211 18.72 21.54 -8.81
CA SER A 211 19.33 21.64 -10.13
C SER A 211 19.94 23.03 -10.31
N THR A 212 21.10 23.09 -10.93
CA THR A 212 21.77 24.36 -11.30
C THR A 212 22.05 24.34 -12.80
N THR A 213 21.92 25.49 -13.45
CA THR A 213 22.38 25.70 -14.82
C THR A 213 23.77 26.33 -14.81
N ASP A 214 24.48 26.29 -15.95
CA ASP A 214 25.80 26.92 -16.09
C ASP A 214 25.77 28.44 -15.87
N TYR A 215 24.59 29.03 -15.74
CA TYR A 215 24.38 30.47 -15.56
C TYR A 215 23.83 30.86 -14.16
N GLY A 216 23.86 29.95 -13.18
CA GLY A 216 23.46 30.18 -11.79
C GLY A 216 22.05 29.76 -11.45
#